data_694c48206031b2f02b93f6d363b81d58
#
_entry.id   694c48206031b2f02b93f6d363b81d58
#
_cell.length_a   1.000
_cell.length_b   1.000
_cell.length_c   1.000
_cell.angle_alpha   90.00
_cell.angle_beta   90.00
_cell.angle_gamma   90.00
#
_symmetry.space_group_name_H-M   'P 1'
#
loop_
_entity.id
_entity.type
_entity.pdbx_description
1 polymer ?
#
loop_
_entity_poly.entity_id
_entity_poly.type
_entity_poly.pdbx_seq_one_letter_code
_entity_poly.pdbx_strand_id
1 'polypeptide(L)'
;MYDDSAAKFETDVETRFGVSRRDFMKFCAAMAATMGLPKGADAQIAAAITKKERPSVIWLHHQECTGCSESLLRSEHPTLDKLILDIISLDYHETLFAAAGHQAEAARLTAMERNKGKYILVVEGAIPMKDGGI
;
A
#
# COMPACT_ATOMS: atom_id res chain seq x y z
N MET A 1 28.61 -16.98 11.85
CA MET A 1 27.36 -16.36 12.26
C MET A 1 26.77 -15.75 11.00
N TYR A 2 25.94 -16.51 10.29
CA TYR A 2 25.33 -16.09 9.01
C TYR A 2 24.27 -15.01 9.36
N ASP A 3 24.29 -13.90 8.67
CA ASP A 3 23.41 -12.75 8.94
C ASP A 3 21.96 -13.10 8.54
N ASP A 4 21.18 -13.53 9.52
CA ASP A 4 19.77 -13.92 9.40
C ASP A 4 18.86 -12.75 8.93
N SER A 5 19.36 -11.51 9.09
CA SER A 5 18.67 -10.30 8.67
C SER A 5 18.61 -10.13 7.15
N ALA A 6 19.66 -10.53 6.45
CA ALA A 6 19.74 -10.44 4.99
C ALA A 6 18.83 -11.48 4.31
N ALA A 7 18.76 -12.69 4.84
CA ALA A 7 17.88 -13.75 4.34
C ALA A 7 16.40 -13.41 4.56
N LYS A 8 16.06 -12.83 5.72
CA LYS A 8 14.71 -12.37 6.02
C LYS A 8 14.27 -11.23 5.11
N PHE A 9 15.18 -10.27 4.84
CA PHE A 9 14.92 -9.17 3.90
C PHE A 9 14.66 -9.67 2.48
N GLU A 10 15.42 -10.68 2.03
CA GLU A 10 15.27 -11.28 0.70
C GLU A 10 13.90 -11.94 0.53
N THR A 11 13.50 -12.74 1.53
CA THR A 11 12.19 -13.41 1.56
C THR A 11 11.03 -12.41 1.63
N ASP A 12 11.17 -11.34 2.41
CA ASP A 12 10.15 -10.32 2.56
C ASP A 12 9.93 -9.53 1.25
N VAL A 13 11.00 -9.18 0.53
CA VAL A 13 10.90 -8.44 -0.75
C VAL A 13 10.26 -9.30 -1.83
N GLU A 14 10.70 -10.54 -1.99
CA GLU A 14 10.12 -11.45 -3.00
C GLU A 14 8.65 -11.77 -2.72
N THR A 15 8.30 -11.98 -1.45
CA THR A 15 6.93 -12.30 -1.05
C THR A 15 5.98 -11.11 -1.19
N ARG A 16 6.46 -9.90 -0.88
CA ARG A 16 5.62 -8.68 -0.89
C ARG A 16 5.50 -8.03 -2.26
N PHE A 17 6.57 -8.02 -3.03
CA PHE A 17 6.65 -7.26 -4.27
C PHE A 17 6.79 -8.13 -5.52
N GLY A 18 7.02 -9.43 -5.37
CA GLY A 18 7.19 -10.36 -6.50
C GLY A 18 8.43 -10.07 -7.35
N VAL A 19 9.40 -9.35 -6.81
CA VAL A 19 10.64 -8.94 -7.50
C VAL A 19 11.86 -9.39 -6.71
N SER A 20 12.98 -9.63 -7.42
CA SER A 20 14.21 -9.97 -6.74
C SER A 20 14.75 -8.79 -5.91
N ARG A 21 15.47 -9.09 -4.81
CA ARG A 21 16.14 -8.08 -3.99
C ARG A 21 16.99 -7.12 -4.84
N ARG A 22 17.70 -7.66 -5.85
CA ARG A 22 18.55 -6.87 -6.74
C ARG A 22 17.74 -5.84 -7.53
N ASP A 23 16.60 -6.25 -8.08
CA ASP A 23 15.76 -5.36 -8.88
C ASP A 23 15.02 -4.36 -8.00
N PHE A 24 14.62 -4.76 -6.80
CA PHE A 24 14.09 -3.86 -5.79
C PHE A 24 15.12 -2.77 -5.39
N MET A 25 16.37 -3.14 -5.14
CA MET A 25 17.42 -2.16 -4.82
C MET A 25 17.77 -1.26 -6.01
N LYS A 26 17.76 -1.77 -7.24
CA LYS A 26 17.88 -0.92 -8.44
C LYS A 26 16.76 0.09 -8.55
N PHE A 27 15.54 -0.32 -8.26
CA PHE A 27 14.38 0.56 -8.24
C PHE A 27 14.54 1.66 -7.17
N CYS A 28 14.94 1.32 -5.94
CA CYS A 28 15.21 2.30 -4.88
C CYS A 28 16.33 3.27 -5.26
N ALA A 29 17.39 2.78 -5.91
CA ALA A 29 18.48 3.62 -6.39
C ALA A 29 18.04 4.57 -7.51
N ALA A 30 17.23 4.09 -8.46
CA ALA A 30 16.65 4.92 -9.51
C ALA A 30 15.73 6.01 -8.92
N MET A 31 14.89 5.67 -7.95
CA MET A 31 14.07 6.64 -7.23
C MET A 31 14.91 7.70 -6.51
N ALA A 32 15.93 7.27 -5.77
CA ALA A 32 16.83 8.20 -5.09
C ALA A 32 17.52 9.16 -6.08
N ALA A 33 17.95 8.65 -7.22
CA ALA A 33 18.59 9.45 -8.28
C ALA A 33 17.62 10.44 -8.91
N THR A 34 16.39 10.04 -9.24
CA THR A 34 15.36 10.93 -9.82
C THR A 34 14.92 12.04 -8.85
N MET A 35 14.95 11.76 -7.56
CA MET A 35 14.62 12.73 -6.50
C MET A 35 15.83 13.60 -6.09
N GLY A 36 17.01 13.40 -6.68
CA GLY A 36 18.22 14.14 -6.34
C GLY A 36 18.74 13.93 -4.92
N LEU A 37 18.46 12.77 -4.33
CA LEU A 37 18.81 12.46 -2.94
C LEU A 37 20.31 12.09 -2.82
N PRO A 38 20.94 12.32 -1.65
CA PRO A 38 22.35 12.01 -1.43
C PRO A 38 22.62 10.50 -1.49
N LYS A 39 23.90 10.14 -1.66
CA LYS A 39 24.34 8.74 -1.67
C LYS A 39 23.91 8.01 -0.38
N GLY A 40 23.37 6.79 -0.53
CA GLY A 40 22.85 5.99 0.59
C GLY A 40 21.35 6.19 0.84
N ALA A 41 20.68 7.10 0.15
CA ALA A 41 19.23 7.28 0.25
C ALA A 41 18.46 6.06 -0.29
N ASP A 42 19.03 5.32 -1.23
CA ASP A 42 18.50 4.05 -1.73
C ASP A 42 18.29 3.01 -0.61
N ALA A 43 19.27 2.87 0.27
CA ALA A 43 19.16 1.99 1.43
C ALA A 43 18.12 2.51 2.45
N GLN A 44 18.00 3.81 2.62
CA GLN A 44 16.98 4.40 3.49
C GLN A 44 15.58 4.20 2.92
N ILE A 45 15.41 4.40 1.61
CA ILE A 45 14.15 4.12 0.91
C ILE A 45 13.80 2.64 1.03
N ALA A 46 14.73 1.75 0.78
CA ALA A 46 14.52 0.31 0.93
C ALA A 46 14.12 -0.06 2.36
N ALA A 47 14.80 0.48 3.35
CA ALA A 47 14.48 0.26 4.76
C ALA A 47 13.11 0.84 5.14
N ALA A 48 12.72 2.00 4.63
CA ALA A 48 11.42 2.60 4.89
C ALA A 48 10.28 1.76 4.31
N ILE A 49 10.45 1.24 3.08
CA ILE A 49 9.45 0.42 2.40
C ILE A 49 9.30 -0.95 3.08
N THR A 50 10.38 -1.53 3.62
CA THR A 50 10.37 -2.88 4.18
C THR A 50 10.18 -2.93 5.70
N LYS A 51 10.44 -1.84 6.41
CA LYS A 51 10.66 -1.80 7.87
C LYS A 51 9.44 -2.05 8.75
N LYS A 52 8.19 -2.00 8.25
CA LYS A 52 7.02 -2.11 9.13
C LYS A 52 5.88 -2.89 8.46
N GLU A 53 5.39 -3.90 9.17
CA GLU A 53 4.05 -4.42 8.89
C GLU A 53 3.02 -3.32 9.19
N ARG A 54 2.64 -2.62 8.14
CA ARG A 54 1.56 -1.63 8.21
C ARG A 54 0.23 -2.37 8.08
N PRO A 55 -0.79 -2.02 8.87
CA PRO A 55 -2.09 -2.62 8.69
C PRO A 55 -2.59 -2.39 7.26
N SER A 56 -2.99 -3.48 6.61
CA SER A 56 -3.62 -3.44 5.29
C SER A 56 -4.97 -2.75 5.39
N VAL A 57 -5.22 -1.81 4.50
CA VAL A 57 -6.48 -1.08 4.42
C VAL A 57 -7.08 -1.30 3.03
N ILE A 58 -8.33 -1.76 3.02
CA ILE A 58 -9.15 -1.91 1.83
C ILE A 58 -10.31 -0.94 1.95
N TRP A 59 -10.36 0.05 1.05
CA TRP A 59 -11.36 1.10 1.07
C TRP A 59 -12.34 0.91 -0.09
N LEU A 60 -13.59 0.63 0.25
CA LEU A 60 -14.67 0.41 -0.70
C LEU A 60 -15.56 1.64 -0.78
N HIS A 61 -15.92 2.01 -1.99
CA HIS A 61 -16.89 3.05 -2.29
C HIS A 61 -18.23 2.41 -2.66
N HIS A 62 -19.28 2.94 -2.09
CA HIS A 62 -20.66 2.52 -2.39
C HIS A 62 -21.49 3.76 -2.79
N GLN A 63 -22.70 3.90 -2.27
CA GLN A 63 -23.52 5.09 -2.52
C GLN A 63 -23.01 6.28 -1.69
N GLU A 64 -22.10 7.06 -2.25
CA GLU A 64 -21.32 8.07 -1.54
C GLU A 64 -21.14 9.35 -2.40
N CYS A 65 -20.53 10.38 -1.83
CA CYS A 65 -20.24 11.67 -2.48
C CYS A 65 -18.74 11.99 -2.57
N THR A 66 -17.86 11.03 -2.31
CA THR A 66 -16.40 11.17 -2.24
C THR A 66 -15.92 12.09 -1.09
N GLY A 67 -16.83 12.54 -0.21
CA GLY A 67 -16.51 13.48 0.85
C GLY A 67 -15.53 12.94 1.90
N CYS A 68 -15.60 11.63 2.22
CA CYS A 68 -14.68 11.02 3.18
C CYS A 68 -13.28 10.88 2.58
N SER A 69 -13.16 10.47 1.31
CA SER A 69 -11.89 10.45 0.58
C SER A 69 -11.29 11.85 0.46
N GLU A 70 -12.07 12.86 0.13
CA GLU A 70 -11.64 14.28 0.09
C GLU A 70 -11.15 14.75 1.47
N SER A 71 -11.86 14.39 2.53
CA SER A 71 -11.47 14.73 3.90
C SER A 71 -10.12 14.08 4.27
N LEU A 72 -9.91 12.82 3.88
CA LEU A 72 -8.63 12.13 4.07
C LEU A 72 -7.50 12.84 3.33
N LEU A 73 -7.70 13.23 2.06
CA LEU A 73 -6.70 13.92 1.25
C LEU A 73 -6.30 15.29 1.84
N ARG A 74 -7.18 15.92 2.61
CA ARG A 74 -6.95 17.21 3.28
C ARG A 74 -6.47 17.08 4.72
N SER A 75 -6.11 15.86 5.16
CA SER A 75 -5.63 15.65 6.51
C SER A 75 -4.30 16.37 6.76
N GLU A 76 -4.24 17.16 7.83
CA GLU A 76 -3.03 17.85 8.25
C GLU A 76 -2.25 17.07 9.31
N HIS A 77 -2.92 16.26 10.13
CA HIS A 77 -2.31 15.47 11.20
C HIS A 77 -3.00 14.11 11.39
N PRO A 78 -2.37 12.99 10.96
CA PRO A 78 -1.15 12.92 10.14
C PRO A 78 -1.40 13.45 8.73
N THR A 79 -0.35 13.95 8.07
CA THR A 79 -0.42 14.29 6.64
C THR A 79 -0.65 13.01 5.80
N LEU A 80 -1.22 13.16 4.62
CA LEU A 80 -1.57 12.03 3.76
C LEU A 80 -0.37 11.15 3.43
N ASP A 81 0.76 11.76 3.09
CA ASP A 81 2.01 11.06 2.80
C ASP A 81 2.46 10.21 4.00
N LYS A 82 2.45 10.78 5.19
CA LYS A 82 2.78 10.06 6.42
C LYS A 82 1.80 8.92 6.72
N LEU A 83 0.52 9.16 6.49
CA LEU A 83 -0.49 8.14 6.70
C LEU A 83 -0.26 6.93 5.78
N ILE A 84 -0.11 7.15 4.47
CA ILE A 84 0.01 6.08 3.47
C ILE A 84 1.40 5.44 3.48
N LEU A 85 2.47 6.23 3.71
CA LEU A 85 3.83 5.71 3.63
C LEU A 85 4.32 5.09 4.94
N ASP A 86 3.86 5.58 6.10
CA ASP A 86 4.37 5.16 7.40
C ASP A 86 3.39 4.36 8.24
N ILE A 87 2.10 4.70 8.19
CA ILE A 87 1.11 4.22 9.17
C ILE A 87 0.30 3.05 8.63
N ILE A 88 -0.24 3.16 7.41
CA ILE A 88 -1.09 2.13 6.79
C ILE A 88 -0.49 1.64 5.47
N SER A 89 -0.93 0.46 5.04
CA SER A 89 -0.77 -0.01 3.66
C SER A 89 -2.13 0.13 2.98
N LEU A 90 -2.30 1.16 2.16
CA LEU A 90 -3.52 1.34 1.38
C LEU A 90 -3.48 0.39 0.18
N ASP A 91 -3.98 -0.82 0.37
CA ASP A 91 -3.88 -1.90 -0.60
C ASP A 91 -4.97 -1.84 -1.67
N TYR A 92 -6.07 -1.18 -1.39
CA TYR A 92 -7.13 -0.90 -2.35
C TYR A 92 -7.89 0.37 -2.00
N HIS A 93 -8.11 1.23 -3.02
CA HIS A 93 -8.94 2.42 -2.95
C HIS A 93 -9.39 2.79 -4.37
N GLU A 94 -10.66 2.89 -4.63
CA GLU A 94 -11.19 3.00 -6.01
C GLU A 94 -10.71 4.25 -6.74
N THR A 95 -10.54 5.38 -6.04
CA THR A 95 -10.13 6.65 -6.66
C THR A 95 -8.63 6.93 -6.57
N LEU A 96 -7.92 6.41 -5.56
CA LEU A 96 -6.48 6.66 -5.35
C LEU A 96 -5.59 5.54 -5.88
N PHE A 97 -6.17 4.44 -6.30
CA PHE A 97 -5.44 3.28 -6.77
C PHE A 97 -5.05 3.45 -8.24
N ALA A 98 -3.81 3.11 -8.60
CA ALA A 98 -3.33 3.26 -9.97
C ALA A 98 -3.91 2.22 -10.95
N ALA A 99 -4.27 1.03 -10.44
CA ALA A 99 -4.89 -0.01 -11.25
C ALA A 99 -6.38 0.27 -11.47
N ALA A 100 -6.93 -0.21 -12.59
CA ALA A 100 -8.35 -0.08 -12.92
C ALA A 100 -8.94 -1.40 -13.45
N GLY A 101 -10.25 -1.51 -13.41
CA GLY A 101 -10.99 -2.66 -13.94
C GLY A 101 -10.54 -4.00 -13.34
N HIS A 102 -10.33 -5.00 -14.17
CA HIS A 102 -9.96 -6.35 -13.73
C HIS A 102 -8.67 -6.42 -12.92
N GLN A 103 -7.71 -5.53 -13.18
CA GLN A 103 -6.45 -5.47 -12.43
C GLN A 103 -6.68 -4.96 -10.99
N ALA A 104 -7.51 -3.95 -10.83
CA ALA A 104 -7.87 -3.42 -9.52
C ALA A 104 -8.63 -4.49 -8.70
N GLU A 105 -9.56 -5.18 -9.33
CA GLU A 105 -10.35 -6.23 -8.68
C GLU A 105 -9.48 -7.42 -8.25
N ALA A 106 -8.57 -7.85 -9.12
CA ALA A 106 -7.61 -8.90 -8.79
C ALA A 106 -6.67 -8.49 -7.63
N ALA A 107 -6.23 -7.23 -7.61
CA ALA A 107 -5.41 -6.70 -6.52
C ALA A 107 -6.19 -6.66 -5.20
N ARG A 108 -7.46 -6.24 -5.22
CA ARG A 108 -8.35 -6.25 -4.05
C ARG A 108 -8.50 -7.65 -3.47
N LEU A 109 -8.85 -8.63 -4.30
CA LEU A 109 -9.02 -10.03 -3.90
C LEU A 109 -7.71 -10.61 -3.33
N THR A 110 -6.58 -10.32 -3.97
CA THR A 110 -5.26 -10.75 -3.50
C THR A 110 -4.92 -10.13 -2.14
N ALA A 111 -5.21 -8.84 -1.94
CA ALA A 111 -4.99 -8.15 -0.68
C ALA A 111 -5.84 -8.74 0.45
N MET A 112 -7.12 -9.04 0.16
CA MET A 112 -8.04 -9.69 1.10
C MET A 112 -7.55 -11.08 1.52
N GLU A 113 -7.11 -11.88 0.56
CA GLU A 113 -6.64 -13.25 0.83
C GLU A 113 -5.32 -13.25 1.60
N ARG A 114 -4.35 -12.42 1.18
CA ARG A 114 -3.05 -12.28 1.84
C ARG A 114 -3.17 -11.80 3.28
N ASN A 115 -4.10 -10.90 3.55
CA ASN A 115 -4.30 -10.29 4.86
C ASN A 115 -5.56 -10.81 5.59
N LYS A 116 -6.00 -12.01 5.28
CA LYS A 116 -7.23 -12.61 5.82
C LYS A 116 -7.30 -12.49 7.35
N GLY A 117 -8.35 -11.80 7.83
CA GLY A 117 -8.56 -11.55 9.26
C GLY A 117 -7.66 -10.49 9.88
N LYS A 118 -6.82 -9.79 9.09
CA LYS A 118 -5.86 -8.78 9.57
C LYS A 118 -5.93 -7.45 8.83
N TYR A 119 -6.83 -7.29 7.86
CA TYR A 119 -7.02 -6.02 7.17
C TYR A 119 -8.12 -5.18 7.81
N ILE A 120 -8.03 -3.88 7.64
CA ILE A 120 -9.07 -2.92 8.01
C ILE A 120 -9.91 -2.68 6.76
N LEU A 121 -11.22 -2.96 6.87
CA LEU A 121 -12.17 -2.63 5.83
C LEU A 121 -12.78 -1.27 6.13
N VAL A 122 -12.61 -0.33 5.21
CA VAL A 122 -13.27 0.98 5.24
C VAL A 122 -14.35 0.97 4.18
N VAL A 123 -15.54 1.39 4.57
CA VAL A 123 -16.69 1.50 3.67
C VAL A 123 -17.13 2.96 3.65
N GLU A 124 -17.03 3.59 2.48
CA GLU A 124 -17.51 4.95 2.25
C GLU A 124 -18.90 4.91 1.63
N GLY A 125 -19.83 5.60 2.27
CA GLY A 125 -21.22 5.68 1.83
C GLY A 125 -22.12 4.56 2.34
N ALA A 126 -23.32 4.50 1.79
CA ALA A 126 -24.35 3.55 2.18
C ALA A 126 -24.26 2.29 1.33
N ILE A 127 -24.23 1.13 1.98
CA ILE A 127 -24.27 -0.15 1.28
C ILE A 127 -25.71 -0.38 0.78
N PRO A 128 -25.93 -0.50 -0.54
CA PRO A 128 -27.27 -0.78 -1.07
C PRO A 128 -27.71 -2.19 -0.64
N MET A 129 -28.92 -2.30 -0.13
CA MET A 129 -29.49 -3.57 0.33
C MET A 129 -30.70 -3.99 -0.48
N LYS A 130 -31.32 -3.05 -1.20
CA LYS A 130 -32.52 -3.31 -2.00
C LYS A 130 -32.14 -4.00 -3.31
N ASP A 131 -33.00 -4.86 -3.79
CA ASP A 131 -32.90 -5.54 -5.10
C ASP A 131 -31.54 -6.26 -5.32
N GLY A 132 -30.96 -6.83 -4.24
CA GLY A 132 -29.67 -7.52 -4.30
C GLY A 132 -28.46 -6.59 -4.30
N GLY A 133 -28.63 -5.35 -3.97
CA GLY A 133 -27.56 -4.36 -3.93
C GLY A 133 -27.37 -3.58 -5.24
N ILE A 134 -28.40 -3.50 -6.04
CA ILE A 134 -28.45 -2.71 -7.28
C ILE A 134 -29.12 -1.36 -7.03
#